data_687b05c31c11001cb972fdcfa3dbb0b2
#
_entry.id   687b05c31c11001cb972fdcfa3dbb0b2
#
_cell.length_a   1.000
_cell.length_b   1.000
_cell.length_c   1.000
_cell.angle_alpha   90.00
_cell.angle_beta   90.00
_cell.angle_gamma   90.00
#
_symmetry.space_group_name_H-M   'P 1'
#
loop_
_entity.id
_entity.type
_entity.pdbx_description
1 polymer ?
#
loop_
_entity_poly.entity_id
_entity_poly.type
_entity_poly.pdbx_seq_one_letter_code
_entity_poly.pdbx_strand_id
1 'polypeptide(L)'
;MILKKKYFTAYLFFLFSLTIQSQVINSVLSEGIWFKFSVDTTGVFKIDKSLLQEIGIATNNLNPKKIHIYGNGGDLLPESNGVFRYDDLHENAIFVEGEEDNSFDTNDYILFYAKGPHSWSVNTTSQEVTHKQNIYSDKAYYFITVNDEDGKRIQNAVPVSGNPVTEITTFNDYTFYENETSNLFATGRRWLGEEF
;
A
#
# COMPACT_ATOMS: atom_id res chain seq x y z
N MET A 1 2.75 3.15 61.15
CA MET A 1 3.07 3.96 59.98
C MET A 1 3.62 3.13 58.79
N ILE A 2 4.15 1.93 59.01
CA ILE A 2 4.76 1.06 57.99
C ILE A 2 3.72 0.33 57.10
N LEU A 3 2.55 -0.01 57.64
CA LEU A 3 1.51 -0.73 56.91
C LEU A 3 0.89 0.10 55.79
N LYS A 4 0.70 1.41 55.98
CA LYS A 4 0.15 2.31 54.96
C LYS A 4 1.07 2.48 53.73
N LYS A 5 2.39 2.39 53.93
CA LYS A 5 3.38 2.47 52.83
C LYS A 5 3.34 1.24 51.90
N LYS A 6 3.13 0.03 52.47
CA LYS A 6 3.04 -1.22 51.68
C LYS A 6 1.82 -1.25 50.76
N TYR A 7 0.68 -0.76 51.22
CA TYR A 7 -0.54 -0.69 50.39
C TYR A 7 -0.44 0.40 49.32
N PHE A 8 0.23 1.51 49.61
CA PHE A 8 0.43 2.57 48.63
C PHE A 8 1.32 2.10 47.47
N THR A 9 2.39 1.34 47.75
CA THR A 9 3.27 0.79 46.69
C THR A 9 2.55 -0.27 45.85
N ALA A 10 1.73 -1.13 46.47
CA ALA A 10 0.92 -2.12 45.78
C ALA A 10 -0.15 -1.47 44.87
N TYR A 11 -0.78 -0.38 45.36
CA TYR A 11 -1.76 0.38 44.60
C TYR A 11 -1.13 1.11 43.42
N LEU A 12 0.07 1.66 43.55
CA LEU A 12 0.83 2.30 42.49
C LEU A 12 1.24 1.27 41.40
N PHE A 13 1.60 0.06 41.83
CA PHE A 13 1.94 -1.04 40.88
C PHE A 13 0.72 -1.55 40.11
N PHE A 14 -0.44 -1.58 40.77
CA PHE A 14 -1.71 -1.96 40.14
C PHE A 14 -2.21 -0.91 39.15
N LEU A 15 -2.01 0.39 39.41
CA LEU A 15 -2.33 1.47 38.49
C LEU A 15 -1.44 1.45 37.24
N PHE A 16 -0.18 1.00 37.32
CA PHE A 16 0.74 0.92 36.20
C PHE A 16 0.42 -0.26 35.24
N SER A 17 -0.24 -1.30 35.76
CA SER A 17 -0.64 -2.47 34.94
C SER A 17 -1.89 -2.21 34.08
N LEU A 18 -2.62 -1.12 34.26
CA LEU A 18 -3.83 -0.80 33.49
C LEU A 18 -3.56 -0.05 32.17
N THR A 19 -2.30 0.31 31.87
CA THR A 19 -1.95 1.08 30.69
C THR A 19 -1.37 0.25 29.53
N ILE A 20 -1.36 -1.07 29.63
CA ILE A 20 -0.96 -1.94 28.52
C ILE A 20 -2.15 -2.02 27.57
N GLN A 21 -2.26 -1.05 26.69
CA GLN A 21 -3.15 -1.16 25.53
C GLN A 21 -2.52 -2.13 24.54
N SER A 22 -3.16 -3.25 24.35
CA SER A 22 -2.81 -4.23 23.35
C SER A 22 -2.98 -3.62 21.94
N GLN A 23 -2.08 -3.94 21.06
CA GLN A 23 -2.15 -3.67 19.62
C GLN A 23 -3.47 -4.14 19.03
N VAL A 24 -3.79 -3.65 17.82
CA VAL A 24 -4.95 -4.07 17.03
C VAL A 24 -5.15 -5.58 17.10
N ILE A 25 -6.30 -5.98 17.61
CA ILE A 25 -6.58 -7.38 17.95
C ILE A 25 -6.96 -8.18 16.69
N ASN A 26 -7.49 -7.51 15.64
CA ASN A 26 -7.93 -8.15 14.41
C ASN A 26 -7.41 -7.41 13.18
N SER A 27 -6.83 -8.15 12.22
CA SER A 27 -6.50 -7.63 10.90
C SER A 27 -7.77 -7.31 10.10
N VAL A 28 -7.70 -6.37 9.18
CA VAL A 28 -8.78 -6.09 8.21
C VAL A 28 -9.16 -7.34 7.41
N LEU A 29 -8.23 -8.27 7.23
CA LEU A 29 -8.46 -9.55 6.55
C LEU A 29 -9.19 -10.59 7.39
N SER A 30 -9.48 -10.31 8.67
CA SER A 30 -10.12 -11.28 9.58
C SER A 30 -11.58 -11.58 9.24
N GLU A 31 -12.23 -10.67 8.52
CA GLU A 31 -13.64 -10.77 8.11
C GLU A 31 -13.80 -10.45 6.63
N GLY A 32 -14.89 -10.93 6.02
CA GLY A 32 -15.20 -10.68 4.62
C GLY A 32 -14.56 -11.65 3.64
N ILE A 33 -14.78 -11.39 2.35
CA ILE A 33 -14.22 -12.17 1.25
C ILE A 33 -13.17 -11.30 0.56
N TRP A 34 -11.96 -11.83 0.46
CA TRP A 34 -10.81 -11.12 -0.05
C TRP A 34 -10.21 -11.82 -1.26
N PHE A 35 -9.90 -11.02 -2.28
CA PHE A 35 -9.24 -11.49 -3.49
C PHE A 35 -7.87 -10.82 -3.58
N LYS A 36 -6.82 -11.62 -3.76
CA LYS A 36 -5.44 -11.15 -3.81
C LYS A 36 -4.98 -11.02 -5.26
N PHE A 37 -4.36 -9.91 -5.59
CA PHE A 37 -3.66 -9.71 -6.87
C PHE A 37 -2.29 -9.08 -6.65
N SER A 38 -1.47 -9.06 -7.68
CA SER A 38 -0.09 -8.54 -7.58
C SER A 38 0.24 -7.61 -8.74
N VAL A 39 1.16 -6.69 -8.46
CA VAL A 39 1.80 -5.83 -9.46
C VAL A 39 3.32 -5.98 -9.34
N ASP A 40 4.04 -5.84 -10.45
CA ASP A 40 5.50 -5.93 -10.53
C ASP A 40 6.18 -4.57 -10.70
N THR A 41 5.41 -3.54 -10.96
CA THR A 41 5.90 -2.17 -11.14
C THR A 41 5.02 -1.14 -10.45
N THR A 42 5.54 0.07 -10.28
CA THR A 42 4.79 1.21 -9.77
C THR A 42 4.08 1.92 -10.90
N GLY A 43 2.78 2.17 -10.77
CA GLY A 43 2.02 2.86 -11.80
C GLY A 43 0.52 2.89 -11.55
N VAL A 44 -0.21 3.38 -12.55
CA VAL A 44 -1.67 3.35 -12.57
C VAL A 44 -2.12 2.09 -13.30
N PHE A 45 -2.89 1.26 -12.62
CA PHE A 45 -3.44 0.03 -13.17
C PHE A 45 -4.93 0.18 -13.42
N LYS A 46 -5.36 -0.41 -14.52
CA LYS A 46 -6.77 -0.51 -14.88
C LYS A 46 -7.30 -1.90 -14.51
N ILE A 47 -8.37 -1.93 -13.75
CA ILE A 47 -9.10 -3.15 -13.41
C ILE A 47 -10.48 -3.04 -14.07
N ASP A 48 -10.75 -3.87 -15.03
CA ASP A 48 -12.02 -3.95 -15.74
C ASP A 48 -12.87 -5.14 -15.26
N LYS A 49 -14.06 -5.26 -15.84
CA LYS A 49 -15.00 -6.34 -15.50
C LYS A 49 -14.42 -7.73 -15.71
N SER A 50 -13.60 -7.91 -16.74
CA SER A 50 -13.01 -9.22 -17.06
C SER A 50 -11.98 -9.62 -16.01
N LEU A 51 -11.15 -8.70 -15.54
CA LEU A 51 -10.19 -8.96 -14.48
C LEU A 51 -10.88 -9.25 -13.14
N LEU A 52 -11.96 -8.51 -12.81
CA LEU A 52 -12.75 -8.79 -11.62
C LEU A 52 -13.30 -10.22 -11.62
N GLN A 53 -13.81 -10.69 -12.77
CA GLN A 53 -14.30 -12.06 -12.93
C GLN A 53 -13.17 -13.10 -12.86
N GLU A 54 -12.01 -12.81 -13.44
CA GLU A 54 -10.85 -13.70 -13.41
C GLU A 54 -10.35 -13.94 -12.00
N ILE A 55 -10.31 -12.90 -11.18
CA ILE A 55 -9.92 -13.04 -9.77
C ILE A 55 -11.03 -13.61 -8.87
N GLY A 56 -12.23 -13.85 -9.41
CA GLY A 56 -13.32 -14.53 -8.72
C GLY A 56 -14.41 -13.63 -8.15
N ILE A 57 -14.44 -12.34 -8.47
CA ILE A 57 -15.49 -11.43 -8.01
C ILE A 57 -16.72 -11.57 -8.92
N ALA A 58 -17.87 -11.84 -8.31
CA ALA A 58 -19.14 -11.86 -9.03
C ALA A 58 -19.55 -10.44 -9.45
N THR A 59 -19.59 -10.19 -10.77
CA THR A 59 -19.90 -8.86 -11.32
C THR A 59 -21.37 -8.63 -11.62
N ASN A 60 -22.22 -9.64 -11.45
CA ASN A 60 -23.67 -9.49 -11.61
C ASN A 60 -24.23 -8.72 -10.43
N ASN A 61 -24.87 -7.58 -10.70
CA ASN A 61 -25.40 -6.66 -9.67
C ASN A 61 -24.32 -6.12 -8.70
N LEU A 62 -23.07 -6.04 -9.15
CA LEU A 62 -21.99 -5.43 -8.37
C LEU A 62 -22.17 -3.93 -8.34
N ASN A 63 -22.34 -3.36 -7.14
CA ASN A 63 -22.30 -1.92 -6.96
C ASN A 63 -20.84 -1.47 -6.86
N PRO A 64 -20.32 -0.69 -7.85
CA PRO A 64 -18.93 -0.27 -7.88
C PRO A 64 -18.53 0.58 -6.68
N LYS A 65 -19.46 1.31 -6.06
CA LYS A 65 -19.21 2.11 -4.84
C LYS A 65 -18.74 1.27 -3.67
N LYS A 66 -19.08 -0.03 -3.65
CA LYS A 66 -18.78 -0.98 -2.58
C LYS A 66 -17.44 -1.71 -2.75
N ILE A 67 -16.68 -1.36 -3.78
CA ILE A 67 -15.37 -1.94 -4.04
C ILE A 67 -14.29 -1.19 -3.28
N HIS A 68 -13.43 -1.95 -2.59
CA HIS A 68 -12.30 -1.46 -1.81
C HIS A 68 -11.02 -2.15 -2.25
N ILE A 69 -9.90 -1.41 -2.26
CA ILE A 69 -8.57 -1.96 -2.50
C ILE A 69 -7.66 -1.62 -1.32
N TYR A 70 -7.04 -2.66 -0.76
CA TYR A 70 -6.12 -2.55 0.38
C TYR A 70 -4.71 -2.99 0.00
N GLY A 71 -3.71 -2.36 0.60
CA GLY A 71 -2.31 -2.74 0.43
C GLY A 71 -1.36 -1.61 0.79
N ASN A 72 -0.15 -1.99 1.18
CA ASN A 72 0.86 -1.06 1.69
C ASN A 72 2.00 -0.81 0.69
N GLY A 73 1.91 -1.38 -0.52
CA GLY A 73 2.97 -1.33 -1.52
C GLY A 73 3.94 -2.49 -1.43
N GLY A 74 4.98 -2.45 -2.25
CA GLY A 74 6.00 -3.50 -2.36
C GLY A 74 7.37 -3.10 -1.78
N ASP A 75 7.50 -1.96 -1.14
CA ASP A 75 8.76 -1.50 -0.56
C ASP A 75 9.28 -2.44 0.54
N LEU A 76 10.60 -2.46 0.72
CA LEU A 76 11.21 -3.11 1.87
C LEU A 76 10.75 -2.46 3.17
N LEU A 77 10.39 -3.28 4.14
CA LEU A 77 10.10 -2.78 5.48
C LEU A 77 11.33 -2.11 6.10
N PRO A 78 11.15 -1.03 6.88
CA PRO A 78 12.23 -0.40 7.60
C PRO A 78 12.92 -1.40 8.57
N GLU A 79 14.24 -1.42 8.60
CA GLU A 79 15.00 -2.24 9.54
C GLU A 79 14.87 -1.75 10.99
N SER A 80 14.75 -0.44 11.17
CA SER A 80 14.60 0.17 12.48
C SER A 80 13.14 0.14 12.94
N ASN A 81 12.91 -0.38 14.15
CA ASN A 81 11.58 -0.39 14.77
C ASN A 81 11.04 1.00 15.09
N GLY A 82 11.88 2.04 15.11
CA GLY A 82 11.47 3.42 15.33
C GLY A 82 10.93 4.13 14.10
N VAL A 83 11.04 3.54 12.90
CA VAL A 83 10.49 4.09 11.67
C VAL A 83 9.05 3.64 11.51
N PHE A 84 8.18 4.59 11.15
CA PHE A 84 6.77 4.29 10.91
C PHE A 84 6.60 3.19 9.85
N ARG A 85 5.70 2.28 10.14
CA ARG A 85 5.16 1.28 9.21
C ARG A 85 3.71 1.01 9.59
N TYR A 86 2.92 0.63 8.61
CA TYR A 86 1.57 0.15 8.88
C TYR A 86 1.64 -1.19 9.60
N ASP A 87 0.85 -1.36 10.64
CA ASP A 87 0.69 -2.63 11.38
C ASP A 87 -0.34 -3.55 10.74
N ASP A 88 -1.19 -3.00 9.86
CA ASP A 88 -2.16 -3.73 9.04
C ASP A 88 -2.24 -3.12 7.64
N LEU A 89 -3.04 -3.70 6.76
CA LEU A 89 -3.29 -3.16 5.43
C LEU A 89 -4.15 -1.90 5.50
N HIS A 90 -3.78 -0.88 4.73
CA HIS A 90 -4.58 0.33 4.61
C HIS A 90 -5.34 0.38 3.29
N GLU A 91 -6.48 1.06 3.30
CA GLU A 91 -7.31 1.25 2.13
C GLU A 91 -6.73 2.33 1.21
N ASN A 92 -6.57 1.98 -0.05
CA ASN A 92 -6.12 2.88 -1.11
C ASN A 92 -7.30 3.55 -1.79
N ALA A 93 -7.17 4.86 -2.08
CA ALA A 93 -8.17 5.54 -2.86
C ALA A 93 -8.13 5.07 -4.32
N ILE A 94 -9.31 4.83 -4.90
CA ILE A 94 -9.50 4.41 -6.28
C ILE A 94 -10.36 5.40 -7.04
N PHE A 95 -10.21 5.47 -8.37
CA PHE A 95 -11.16 6.10 -9.27
C PHE A 95 -11.99 5.01 -9.91
N VAL A 96 -13.29 5.21 -10.01
CA VAL A 96 -14.19 4.28 -10.69
C VAL A 96 -14.98 5.04 -11.75
N GLU A 97 -14.86 4.59 -13.00
CA GLU A 97 -15.67 5.07 -14.10
C GLU A 97 -16.97 4.29 -14.13
N GLY A 98 -18.10 4.99 -14.25
CA GLY A 98 -19.43 4.38 -14.36
C GLY A 98 -20.11 4.07 -13.03
N GLU A 99 -19.61 4.58 -11.89
CA GLU A 99 -20.21 4.22 -10.58
C GLU A 99 -21.54 4.90 -10.24
N GLU A 100 -22.02 5.83 -11.08
CA GLU A 100 -23.18 6.68 -10.79
C GLU A 100 -24.51 5.88 -10.76
N ASP A 101 -24.64 4.87 -11.62
CA ASP A 101 -25.84 4.05 -11.74
C ASP A 101 -25.89 2.86 -10.78
N ASN A 102 -24.84 2.66 -9.95
CA ASN A 102 -24.66 1.58 -9.00
C ASN A 102 -24.57 0.17 -9.63
N SER A 103 -24.19 0.09 -10.90
CA SER A 103 -23.95 -1.16 -11.61
C SER A 103 -22.53 -1.16 -12.20
N PHE A 104 -21.79 -2.26 -12.07
CA PHE A 104 -20.49 -2.40 -12.71
C PHE A 104 -20.67 -3.03 -14.09
N ASP A 105 -20.76 -2.19 -15.12
CA ASP A 105 -21.06 -2.60 -16.47
C ASP A 105 -19.80 -2.96 -17.29
N THR A 106 -20.00 -3.32 -18.55
CA THR A 106 -18.89 -3.81 -19.40
C THR A 106 -17.85 -2.74 -19.71
N ASN A 107 -18.28 -1.46 -19.76
CA ASN A 107 -17.39 -0.33 -20.06
C ASN A 107 -16.77 0.31 -18.84
N ASP A 108 -17.23 -0.10 -17.64
CA ASP A 108 -16.75 0.44 -16.39
C ASP A 108 -15.37 -0.11 -16.04
N TYR A 109 -14.62 0.69 -15.31
CA TYR A 109 -13.31 0.29 -14.86
C TYR A 109 -12.88 1.05 -13.61
N ILE A 110 -11.95 0.45 -12.92
CA ILE A 110 -11.27 1.04 -11.78
C ILE A 110 -9.88 1.48 -12.21
N LEU A 111 -9.46 2.68 -11.84
CA LEU A 111 -8.07 3.09 -11.86
C LEU A 111 -7.52 3.12 -10.44
N PHE A 112 -6.39 2.52 -10.27
CA PHE A 112 -5.74 2.33 -9.00
C PHE A 112 -4.25 2.57 -9.13
N TYR A 113 -3.69 3.43 -8.27
CA TYR A 113 -2.25 3.65 -8.22
C TYR A 113 -1.61 2.65 -7.27
N ALA A 114 -0.77 1.78 -7.81
CA ALA A 114 -0.04 0.80 -7.05
C ALA A 114 1.44 1.15 -6.96
N LYS A 115 2.02 0.90 -5.79
CA LYS A 115 3.47 0.90 -5.57
C LYS A 115 3.97 -0.53 -5.73
N GLY A 116 4.85 -0.74 -6.71
CA GLY A 116 5.52 -2.00 -6.96
C GLY A 116 6.68 -2.27 -5.98
N PRO A 117 7.46 -3.32 -6.22
CA PRO A 117 8.58 -3.71 -5.35
C PRO A 117 9.83 -2.82 -5.50
N HIS A 118 9.84 -1.92 -6.47
CA HIS A 118 10.92 -0.97 -6.69
C HIS A 118 10.46 0.43 -6.31
N SER A 119 11.26 1.11 -5.51
CA SER A 119 11.02 2.50 -5.13
C SER A 119 12.15 3.41 -5.57
N TRP A 120 11.78 4.63 -5.89
CA TRP A 120 12.70 5.70 -6.28
C TRP A 120 12.69 6.79 -5.23
N SER A 121 13.85 7.36 -4.98
CA SER A 121 13.98 8.55 -4.15
C SER A 121 14.84 9.60 -4.85
N VAL A 122 14.42 10.85 -4.74
CA VAL A 122 15.12 12.00 -5.28
C VAL A 122 15.58 12.86 -4.13
N ASN A 123 16.90 13.05 -4.01
CA ASN A 123 17.46 14.05 -3.13
C ASN A 123 17.44 15.40 -3.84
N THR A 124 16.52 16.28 -3.45
CA THR A 124 16.34 17.58 -4.10
C THR A 124 17.53 18.54 -3.90
N THR A 125 18.39 18.29 -2.91
CA THR A 125 19.58 19.12 -2.63
C THR A 125 20.77 18.69 -3.49
N SER A 126 21.06 17.37 -3.54
CA SER A 126 22.17 16.83 -4.36
C SER A 126 21.75 16.53 -5.80
N GLN A 127 20.46 16.55 -6.10
CA GLN A 127 19.86 16.13 -7.38
C GLN A 127 20.18 14.68 -7.75
N GLU A 128 20.48 13.85 -6.75
CA GLU A 128 20.71 12.43 -6.95
C GLU A 128 19.40 11.68 -6.96
N VAL A 129 19.25 10.79 -7.92
CA VAL A 129 18.16 9.83 -8.02
C VAL A 129 18.70 8.45 -7.64
N THR A 130 18.09 7.85 -6.64
CA THR A 130 18.45 6.49 -6.19
C THR A 130 17.24 5.59 -6.26
N HIS A 131 17.47 4.32 -6.54
CA HIS A 131 16.42 3.30 -6.48
C HIS A 131 16.74 2.27 -5.40
N LYS A 132 15.70 1.61 -4.94
CA LYS A 132 15.77 0.52 -3.98
C LYS A 132 14.86 -0.62 -4.45
N GLN A 133 15.44 -1.76 -4.66
CA GLN A 133 14.72 -2.97 -5.04
C GLN A 133 14.35 -3.79 -3.80
N ASN A 134 13.18 -4.40 -3.82
CA ASN A 134 12.82 -5.39 -2.81
C ASN A 134 13.53 -6.72 -3.12
N ILE A 135 14.55 -7.05 -2.33
CA ILE A 135 15.36 -8.27 -2.50
C ILE A 135 14.63 -9.57 -2.12
N TYR A 136 13.41 -9.48 -1.58
CA TYR A 136 12.63 -10.64 -1.14
C TYR A 136 11.45 -10.96 -2.05
N SER A 137 11.05 -10.03 -2.92
CA SER A 137 9.91 -10.23 -3.80
C SER A 137 9.95 -9.30 -5.02
N ASP A 138 9.70 -9.86 -6.19
CA ASP A 138 9.51 -9.11 -7.45
C ASP A 138 8.06 -8.62 -7.62
N LYS A 139 7.21 -8.81 -6.60
CA LYS A 139 5.80 -8.43 -6.65
C LYS A 139 5.36 -7.73 -5.39
N ALA A 140 4.53 -6.70 -5.56
CA ALA A 140 3.73 -6.11 -4.51
C ALA A 140 2.32 -6.70 -4.54
N TYR A 141 1.76 -6.97 -3.38
CA TYR A 141 0.45 -7.62 -3.26
C TYR A 141 -0.59 -6.65 -2.71
N TYR A 142 -1.75 -6.69 -3.37
CA TYR A 142 -2.93 -5.93 -2.99
C TYR A 142 -4.12 -6.86 -2.83
N PHE A 143 -5.10 -6.37 -2.11
CA PHE A 143 -6.32 -7.12 -1.80
C PHE A 143 -7.54 -6.29 -2.17
N ILE A 144 -8.48 -6.91 -2.84
CA ILE A 144 -9.76 -6.30 -3.20
C ILE A 144 -10.89 -7.02 -2.46
N THR A 145 -11.84 -6.25 -1.98
CA THR A 145 -13.05 -6.76 -1.35
C THR A 145 -14.26 -5.93 -1.75
N VAL A 146 -15.44 -6.51 -1.56
CA VAL A 146 -16.73 -5.84 -1.72
C VAL A 146 -17.47 -5.99 -0.40
N ASN A 147 -17.91 -4.89 0.18
CA ASN A 147 -18.64 -4.87 1.45
C ASN A 147 -19.82 -3.88 1.40
N ASP A 148 -20.48 -3.61 2.52
CA ASP A 148 -21.65 -2.73 2.57
C ASP A 148 -21.32 -1.24 2.69
N GLU A 149 -20.06 -0.88 2.99
CA GLU A 149 -19.61 0.49 3.09
C GLU A 149 -19.14 1.04 1.73
N ASP A 150 -19.10 2.35 1.58
CA ASP A 150 -18.55 2.96 0.37
C ASP A 150 -17.03 2.99 0.43
N GLY A 151 -16.38 2.52 -0.62
CA GLY A 151 -14.93 2.48 -0.74
C GLY A 151 -14.32 3.88 -0.91
N LYS A 152 -13.05 4.00 -0.54
CA LYS A 152 -12.30 5.24 -0.61
C LYS A 152 -12.09 5.68 -2.06
N ARG A 153 -12.37 6.94 -2.37
CA ARG A 153 -12.28 7.51 -3.72
C ARG A 153 -11.21 8.58 -3.83
N ILE A 154 -10.57 8.63 -5.01
CA ILE A 154 -9.69 9.73 -5.39
C ILE A 154 -10.53 11.00 -5.52
N GLN A 155 -10.10 12.06 -4.85
CA GLN A 155 -10.78 13.35 -4.92
C GLN A 155 -10.25 14.15 -6.11
N ASN A 156 -11.14 14.88 -6.77
CA ASN A 156 -10.75 15.81 -7.81
C ASN A 156 -9.88 16.93 -7.24
N ALA A 157 -8.76 17.22 -7.90
CA ALA A 157 -7.97 18.38 -7.54
C ALA A 157 -8.75 19.67 -7.81
N VAL A 158 -8.57 20.65 -6.92
CA VAL A 158 -9.10 21.99 -7.17
C VAL A 158 -8.42 22.54 -8.43
N PRO A 159 -9.19 22.99 -9.45
CA PRO A 159 -8.60 23.56 -10.66
C PRO A 159 -7.71 24.76 -10.32
N VAL A 160 -6.49 24.76 -10.81
CA VAL A 160 -5.61 25.92 -10.70
C VAL A 160 -6.13 26.99 -11.64
N SER A 161 -6.53 28.13 -11.09
CA SER A 161 -6.98 29.28 -11.87
C SER A 161 -5.77 30.14 -12.28
N GLY A 162 -5.72 30.58 -13.53
CA GLY A 162 -4.70 31.45 -14.07
C GLY A 162 -3.99 30.86 -15.30
N ASN A 163 -3.21 31.70 -15.98
CA ASN A 163 -2.39 31.23 -17.08
C ASN A 163 -1.15 30.51 -16.53
N PRO A 164 -0.67 29.44 -17.20
CA PRO A 164 0.55 28.77 -16.81
C PRO A 164 1.74 29.74 -16.90
N VAL A 165 2.55 29.74 -15.87
CA VAL A 165 3.78 30.59 -15.82
C VAL A 165 4.87 29.99 -16.72
N THR A 166 4.87 28.69 -16.87
CA THR A 166 5.87 27.96 -17.67
C THR A 166 5.22 26.70 -18.23
N GLU A 167 5.54 26.39 -19.45
CA GLU A 167 5.20 25.12 -20.10
C GLU A 167 6.46 24.24 -20.20
N ILE A 168 6.38 23.03 -19.65
CA ILE A 168 7.47 22.05 -19.72
C ILE A 168 7.08 21.01 -20.76
N THR A 169 7.84 20.99 -21.85
CA THR A 169 7.60 20.06 -22.98
C THR A 169 8.52 18.83 -22.96
N THR A 170 9.58 18.87 -22.15
CA THR A 170 10.55 17.79 -22.00
C THR A 170 10.95 17.64 -20.55
N PHE A 171 11.26 16.43 -20.12
CA PHE A 171 11.79 16.14 -18.80
C PHE A 171 12.83 15.02 -18.90
N ASN A 172 13.72 14.96 -17.91
CA ASN A 172 14.64 13.84 -17.78
C ASN A 172 13.91 12.69 -17.11
N ASP A 173 13.95 11.53 -17.74
CA ASP A 173 13.48 10.28 -17.16
C ASP A 173 14.68 9.43 -16.73
N TYR A 174 14.44 8.43 -15.92
CA TYR A 174 15.47 7.54 -15.39
C TYR A 174 14.99 6.10 -15.45
N THR A 175 15.92 5.22 -15.70
CA THR A 175 15.71 3.78 -15.66
C THR A 175 16.89 3.11 -14.98
N PHE A 176 16.73 1.87 -14.58
CA PHE A 176 17.80 1.07 -14.05
C PHE A 176 17.77 -0.32 -14.68
N TYR A 177 18.93 -0.96 -14.64
CA TYR A 177 19.07 -2.38 -14.91
C TYR A 177 19.86 -2.98 -13.76
N GLU A 178 19.22 -3.86 -13.00
CA GLU A 178 19.83 -4.60 -11.90
C GLU A 178 19.20 -5.99 -11.87
N ASN A 179 20.02 -6.99 -12.15
CA ASN A 179 19.61 -8.37 -12.19
C ASN A 179 20.29 -9.12 -11.04
N GLU A 180 19.59 -9.23 -9.91
CA GLU A 180 20.10 -9.84 -8.69
C GLU A 180 19.90 -11.36 -8.70
N THR A 181 20.77 -12.07 -9.43
CA THR A 181 20.64 -13.51 -9.67
C THR A 181 21.47 -14.38 -8.74
N SER A 182 22.54 -13.85 -8.14
CA SER A 182 23.51 -14.64 -7.39
C SER A 182 23.75 -14.10 -5.99
N ASN A 183 23.59 -14.97 -5.00
CA ASN A 183 23.91 -14.68 -3.59
C ASN A 183 25.16 -15.44 -3.16
N LEU A 184 26.33 -14.97 -3.59
CA LEU A 184 27.62 -15.64 -3.34
C LEU A 184 27.97 -15.78 -1.84
N PHE A 185 27.45 -14.88 -1.01
CA PHE A 185 27.80 -14.87 0.42
C PHE A 185 26.74 -15.50 1.31
N ALA A 186 25.65 -15.99 0.73
CA ALA A 186 24.49 -16.53 1.46
C ALA A 186 23.99 -15.59 2.58
N THR A 187 24.16 -14.28 2.42
CA THR A 187 23.82 -13.28 3.46
C THR A 187 22.36 -12.89 3.49
N GLY A 188 21.60 -13.25 2.46
CA GLY A 188 20.20 -12.81 2.27
C GLY A 188 20.01 -11.31 1.99
N ARG A 189 21.11 -10.53 2.07
CA ARG A 189 21.06 -9.06 1.89
C ARG A 189 21.83 -8.57 0.68
N ARG A 190 22.77 -9.35 0.19
CA ARG A 190 23.69 -8.95 -0.86
C ARG A 190 23.58 -9.94 -2.02
N TRP A 191 22.94 -9.50 -3.03
CA TRP A 191 22.80 -10.20 -4.28
C TRP A 191 23.72 -9.55 -5.31
N LEU A 192 24.21 -10.32 -6.23
CA LEU A 192 25.06 -9.87 -7.31
C LEU A 192 24.37 -10.19 -8.63
N GLY A 193 24.68 -9.39 -9.64
CA GLY A 193 24.14 -9.56 -10.97
C GLY A 193 24.72 -10.76 -11.72
N GLU A 194 24.92 -10.55 -12.99
CA GLU A 194 25.41 -11.58 -13.90
C GLU A 194 26.89 -11.91 -13.62
N GLU A 195 27.23 -13.17 -13.79
CA GLU A 195 28.63 -13.61 -13.81
C GLU A 195 29.26 -13.23 -15.15
N PHE A 196 30.48 -12.68 -15.11
CA PHE A 196 31.27 -12.34 -16.28
C PHE A 196 32.39 -13.38 -16.51
#